data_fd6555d8a62d6eb5422050c68dab9b26
#
_entry.id   fd6555d8a62d6eb5422050c68dab9b26
#
_cell.length_a   1.000
_cell.length_b   1.000
_cell.length_c   1.000
_cell.angle_alpha   90.00
_cell.angle_beta   90.00
_cell.angle_gamma   90.00
#
_symmetry.space_group_name_H-M   'P 1'
#
loop_
_entity.id
_entity.type
_entity.pdbx_description
1 polymer ?
#
loop_
_entity_poly.entity_id
_entity_poly.type
_entity_poly.pdbx_seq_one_letter_code
_entity_poly.pdbx_strand_id
1 'polypeptide(L)'
;MNILIFLILGFLTSILFPPYFFLPLGFIIFPFLCLIIEKNLKKLNNTQLILYSFSFAFAFFISLLFWIKNPFFVFEETKNFFLISVFLIILLSLIFSLIFFIFLRFNKFIPTLFLVPIIFISFEFIISIILYGFPWISFSLIISSNDYLILLPKYFGTLLTSYLLLQAYCLPYIFLQKKINYYELRNFLIILIPPIIILIFSNILFNQNNNNYPKKIDIEIFQLNFKNNIKVNSSERLDTIIDYVKNSSSELLIFAENNYPFLIKDVRFNKIQNFIKEGQTVIIGGSRLETNKYYNTLLNISSSKIRKNYLR
;
A
#
# COMPACT_ATOMS: atom_id res chain seq x y z
N MET A 1 -31.88 -10.65 -4.93
CA MET A 1 -30.71 -10.25 -4.11
C MET A 1 -30.55 -8.75 -4.23
N ASN A 2 -30.19 -8.03 -3.17
CA ASN A 2 -30.18 -6.56 -3.17
C ASN A 2 -28.77 -6.03 -3.45
N ILE A 3 -28.61 -5.08 -4.39
CA ILE A 3 -27.36 -4.38 -4.71
C ILE A 3 -26.77 -3.71 -3.45
N LEU A 4 -27.63 -3.22 -2.56
CA LEU A 4 -27.22 -2.56 -1.32
C LEU A 4 -26.31 -3.43 -0.45
N ILE A 5 -26.52 -4.75 -0.43
CA ILE A 5 -25.68 -5.68 0.33
C ILE A 5 -24.22 -5.65 -0.20
N PHE A 6 -24.05 -5.62 -1.51
CA PHE A 6 -22.71 -5.57 -2.12
C PHE A 6 -22.02 -4.23 -1.92
N LEU A 7 -22.79 -3.12 -1.98
CA LEU A 7 -22.25 -1.80 -1.63
C LEU A 7 -21.78 -1.76 -0.17
N ILE A 8 -22.59 -2.29 0.75
CA ILE A 8 -22.21 -2.36 2.19
C ILE A 8 -20.98 -3.24 2.39
N LEU A 9 -20.93 -4.44 1.79
CA LEU A 9 -19.77 -5.34 1.93
C LEU A 9 -18.50 -4.70 1.36
N GLY A 10 -18.58 -4.03 0.21
CA GLY A 10 -17.46 -3.31 -0.37
C GLY A 10 -16.97 -2.19 0.54
N PHE A 11 -17.87 -1.35 1.04
CA PHE A 11 -17.56 -0.31 2.01
C PHE A 11 -16.90 -0.87 3.27
N LEU A 12 -17.48 -1.90 3.88
CA LEU A 12 -16.92 -2.54 5.07
C LEU A 12 -15.53 -3.15 4.81
N THR A 13 -15.27 -3.66 3.61
CA THR A 13 -13.95 -4.18 3.24
C THR A 13 -12.88 -3.07 3.26
N SER A 14 -13.22 -1.83 2.90
CA SER A 14 -12.27 -0.72 2.98
C SER A 14 -11.83 -0.37 4.40
N ILE A 15 -12.68 -0.65 5.41
CA ILE A 15 -12.37 -0.40 6.83
C ILE A 15 -11.27 -1.34 7.38
N LEU A 16 -10.99 -2.43 6.67
CA LEU A 16 -9.84 -3.29 7.02
C LEU A 16 -8.50 -2.59 6.76
N PHE A 17 -8.46 -1.65 5.81
CA PHE A 17 -7.26 -0.95 5.34
C PHE A 17 -6.93 0.28 6.21
N PRO A 18 -5.72 0.88 6.03
CA PRO A 18 -5.40 2.17 6.63
C PRO A 18 -6.47 3.23 6.30
N PRO A 19 -6.77 4.14 7.22
CA PRO A 19 -6.20 4.31 8.54
C PRO A 19 -6.91 3.51 9.65
N TYR A 20 -7.97 2.76 9.34
CA TYR A 20 -8.85 2.14 10.33
C TYR A 20 -8.31 0.83 10.90
N PHE A 21 -7.72 -0.05 10.06
CA PHE A 21 -7.15 -1.34 10.47
C PHE A 21 -8.06 -2.21 11.33
N PHE A 22 -9.37 -2.23 11.05
CA PHE A 22 -10.31 -3.00 11.86
C PHE A 22 -10.34 -4.48 11.42
N LEU A 23 -9.27 -5.21 11.73
CA LEU A 23 -9.02 -6.59 11.31
C LEU A 23 -10.14 -7.59 11.63
N PRO A 24 -10.83 -7.53 12.81
CA PRO A 24 -11.88 -8.51 13.14
C PRO A 24 -13.03 -8.54 12.13
N LEU A 25 -13.29 -7.44 11.44
CA LEU A 25 -14.37 -7.35 10.47
C LEU A 25 -14.17 -8.30 9.27
N GLY A 26 -12.92 -8.64 8.94
CA GLY A 26 -12.61 -9.61 7.89
C GLY A 26 -13.22 -10.99 8.14
N PHE A 27 -13.26 -11.45 9.41
CA PHE A 27 -13.89 -12.72 9.80
C PHE A 27 -15.42 -12.72 9.70
N ILE A 28 -16.03 -11.58 9.38
CA ILE A 28 -17.47 -11.45 9.10
C ILE A 28 -17.71 -11.30 7.60
N ILE A 29 -16.99 -10.39 6.95
CA ILE A 29 -17.20 -10.05 5.53
C ILE A 29 -16.92 -11.23 4.62
N PHE A 30 -15.75 -11.86 4.74
CA PHE A 30 -15.32 -12.89 3.80
C PHE A 30 -16.12 -14.19 3.91
N PRO A 31 -16.46 -14.72 5.10
CA PRO A 31 -17.39 -15.85 5.22
C PRO A 31 -18.77 -15.56 4.65
N PHE A 32 -19.28 -14.35 4.86
CA PHE A 32 -20.57 -13.94 4.31
C PHE A 32 -20.51 -13.82 2.78
N LEU A 33 -19.42 -13.30 2.22
CA LEU A 33 -19.19 -13.28 0.77
C LEU A 33 -19.14 -14.70 0.20
N CYS A 34 -18.44 -15.63 0.85
CA CYS A 34 -18.41 -17.03 0.45
C CYS A 34 -19.82 -17.64 0.43
N LEU A 35 -20.64 -17.39 1.45
CA LEU A 35 -22.03 -17.88 1.50
C LEU A 35 -22.90 -17.31 0.36
N ILE A 36 -22.75 -16.03 0.06
CA ILE A 36 -23.49 -15.40 -1.05
C ILE A 36 -23.10 -16.01 -2.39
N ILE A 37 -21.80 -16.20 -2.61
CA ILE A 37 -21.26 -16.82 -3.84
C ILE A 37 -21.84 -18.21 -4.02
N GLU A 38 -21.76 -19.03 -2.97
CA GLU A 38 -22.21 -20.44 -3.07
C GLU A 38 -23.71 -20.54 -3.29
N LYS A 39 -24.50 -19.81 -2.51
CA LYS A 39 -25.97 -19.95 -2.52
C LYS A 39 -26.63 -19.28 -3.71
N ASN A 40 -26.12 -18.13 -4.14
CA ASN A 40 -26.82 -17.23 -5.03
C ASN A 40 -26.04 -16.87 -6.31
N LEU A 41 -24.79 -16.41 -6.20
CA LEU A 41 -24.11 -15.76 -7.33
C LEU A 41 -23.85 -16.72 -8.49
N LYS A 42 -23.56 -17.98 -8.23
CA LYS A 42 -23.36 -19.01 -9.27
C LYS A 42 -24.61 -19.25 -10.13
N LYS A 43 -25.79 -18.88 -9.64
CA LYS A 43 -27.09 -19.08 -10.32
C LYS A 43 -27.58 -17.86 -11.10
N LEU A 44 -26.95 -16.70 -10.92
CA LEU A 44 -27.34 -15.46 -11.56
C LEU A 44 -27.01 -15.45 -13.05
N ASN A 45 -27.72 -14.59 -13.80
CA ASN A 45 -27.32 -14.30 -15.17
C ASN A 45 -26.04 -13.42 -15.20
N ASN A 46 -25.41 -13.32 -16.37
CA ASN A 46 -24.13 -12.63 -16.52
C ASN A 46 -24.20 -11.15 -16.13
N THR A 47 -25.27 -10.46 -16.55
CA THR A 47 -25.46 -9.03 -16.27
C THR A 47 -25.61 -8.77 -14.78
N GLN A 48 -26.40 -9.57 -14.09
CA GLN A 48 -26.54 -9.45 -12.62
C GLN A 48 -25.24 -9.73 -11.88
N LEU A 49 -24.50 -10.74 -12.33
CA LEU A 49 -23.22 -11.09 -11.70
C LEU A 49 -22.21 -9.93 -11.82
N ILE A 50 -22.10 -9.35 -13.03
CA ILE A 50 -21.24 -8.19 -13.28
C ILE A 50 -21.71 -6.98 -12.44
N LEU A 51 -23.02 -6.72 -12.38
CA LEU A 51 -23.56 -5.59 -11.63
C LEU A 51 -23.28 -5.70 -10.14
N TYR A 52 -23.43 -6.87 -9.54
CA TYR A 52 -23.18 -7.06 -8.11
C TYR A 52 -21.70 -7.01 -7.77
N SER A 53 -20.83 -7.63 -8.57
CA SER A 53 -19.39 -7.55 -8.37
C SER A 53 -18.85 -6.13 -8.59
N PHE A 54 -19.38 -5.41 -9.57
CA PHE A 54 -19.07 -4.00 -9.80
C PHE A 54 -19.50 -3.13 -8.60
N SER A 55 -20.72 -3.34 -8.08
CA SER A 55 -21.22 -2.58 -6.93
C SER A 55 -20.34 -2.79 -5.68
N PHE A 56 -19.92 -4.03 -5.42
CA PHE A 56 -18.96 -4.32 -4.35
C PHE A 56 -17.64 -3.57 -4.57
N ALA A 57 -17.06 -3.73 -5.74
CA ALA A 57 -15.77 -3.13 -6.07
C ALA A 57 -15.81 -1.60 -6.05
N PHE A 58 -16.88 -1.01 -6.60
CA PHE A 58 -17.05 0.44 -6.61
C PHE A 58 -17.14 1.03 -5.21
N ALA A 59 -17.94 0.42 -4.32
CA ALA A 59 -18.02 0.87 -2.93
C ALA A 59 -16.69 0.68 -2.19
N PHE A 60 -15.97 -0.40 -2.45
CA PHE A 60 -14.64 -0.65 -1.88
C PHE A 60 -13.62 0.39 -2.34
N PHE A 61 -13.47 0.59 -3.65
CA PHE A 61 -12.46 1.50 -4.18
C PHE A 61 -12.77 2.97 -3.94
N ILE A 62 -14.04 3.39 -4.03
CA ILE A 62 -14.39 4.78 -3.73
C ILE A 62 -14.09 5.13 -2.27
N SER A 63 -14.34 4.20 -1.34
CA SER A 63 -14.05 4.41 0.07
C SER A 63 -12.55 4.36 0.38
N LEU A 64 -11.81 3.44 -0.23
CA LEU A 64 -10.39 3.26 0.00
C LEU A 64 -9.55 4.35 -0.67
N LEU A 65 -9.93 4.78 -1.87
CA LEU A 65 -9.11 5.63 -2.74
C LEU A 65 -9.66 7.06 -2.87
N PHE A 66 -10.65 7.45 -2.05
CA PHE A 66 -11.24 8.80 -2.09
C PHE A 66 -10.22 9.93 -1.97
N TRP A 67 -9.13 9.70 -1.26
CA TRP A 67 -8.05 10.65 -1.05
C TRP A 67 -7.22 10.95 -2.31
N ILE A 68 -7.24 10.09 -3.33
CA ILE A 68 -6.47 10.26 -4.59
C ILE A 68 -6.86 11.55 -5.34
N LYS A 69 -8.04 12.09 -5.09
CA LYS A 69 -8.44 13.40 -5.64
C LYS A 69 -7.64 14.57 -5.06
N ASN A 70 -7.13 14.45 -3.81
CA ASN A 70 -6.53 15.56 -3.08
C ASN A 70 -5.33 16.22 -3.78
N PRO A 71 -4.40 15.48 -4.42
CA PRO A 71 -3.31 16.08 -5.19
C PRO A 71 -3.76 17.07 -6.27
N PHE A 72 -4.93 16.83 -6.89
CA PHE A 72 -5.46 17.72 -7.92
C PHE A 72 -5.95 19.06 -7.38
N PHE A 73 -6.21 19.17 -6.07
CA PHE A 73 -6.66 20.42 -5.42
C PHE A 73 -5.52 21.23 -4.83
N VAL A 74 -4.27 20.79 -4.99
CA VAL A 74 -3.09 21.54 -4.49
C VAL A 74 -2.83 22.79 -5.35
N PHE A 75 -3.04 22.70 -6.66
CA PHE A 75 -2.89 23.81 -7.60
C PHE A 75 -4.20 24.11 -8.31
N GLU A 76 -4.50 25.39 -8.54
CA GLU A 76 -5.73 25.82 -9.24
C GLU A 76 -5.79 25.24 -10.67
N GLU A 77 -4.65 25.18 -11.37
CA GLU A 77 -4.56 24.68 -12.73
C GLU A 77 -4.89 23.18 -12.85
N THR A 78 -4.69 22.42 -11.77
CA THR A 78 -4.93 20.97 -11.77
C THR A 78 -6.31 20.57 -11.27
N LYS A 79 -7.09 21.50 -10.71
CA LYS A 79 -8.42 21.20 -10.14
C LYS A 79 -9.34 20.43 -11.10
N ASN A 80 -9.38 20.80 -12.36
CA ASN A 80 -10.25 20.18 -13.34
C ASN A 80 -9.89 18.73 -13.66
N PHE A 81 -8.68 18.30 -13.31
CA PHE A 81 -8.22 16.92 -13.52
C PHE A 81 -8.65 15.94 -12.43
N PHE A 82 -9.35 16.38 -11.38
CA PHE A 82 -9.85 15.48 -10.32
C PHE A 82 -10.72 14.34 -10.88
N LEU A 83 -11.36 14.53 -12.03
CA LEU A 83 -12.14 13.50 -12.73
C LEU A 83 -11.29 12.27 -13.10
N ILE A 84 -9.96 12.42 -13.23
CA ILE A 84 -9.04 11.29 -13.45
C ILE A 84 -9.11 10.31 -12.26
N SER A 85 -9.27 10.80 -11.03
CA SER A 85 -9.42 9.93 -9.86
C SER A 85 -10.73 9.15 -9.89
N VAL A 86 -11.82 9.76 -10.36
CA VAL A 86 -13.12 9.08 -10.53
C VAL A 86 -13.01 8.01 -11.62
N PHE A 87 -12.40 8.35 -12.75
CA PHE A 87 -12.17 7.41 -13.84
C PHE A 87 -11.32 6.21 -13.38
N LEU A 88 -10.27 6.44 -12.58
CA LEU A 88 -9.44 5.38 -12.01
C LEU A 88 -10.28 4.43 -11.14
N ILE A 89 -11.13 4.96 -10.25
CA ILE A 89 -12.01 4.15 -9.40
C ILE A 89 -12.94 3.28 -10.23
N ILE A 90 -13.56 3.84 -11.28
CA ILE A 90 -14.42 3.09 -12.19
C ILE A 90 -13.64 2.00 -12.92
N LEU A 91 -12.46 2.32 -13.44
CA LEU A 91 -11.59 1.37 -14.14
C LEU A 91 -11.19 0.19 -13.24
N LEU A 92 -10.75 0.45 -12.02
CA LEU A 92 -10.41 -0.59 -11.05
C LEU A 92 -11.63 -1.47 -10.73
N SER A 93 -12.80 -0.86 -10.59
CA SER A 93 -14.05 -1.59 -10.33
C SER A 93 -14.45 -2.49 -11.49
N LEU A 94 -14.26 -2.05 -12.73
CA LEU A 94 -14.51 -2.85 -13.93
C LEU A 94 -13.53 -4.02 -14.03
N ILE A 95 -12.23 -3.79 -13.78
CA ILE A 95 -11.21 -4.85 -13.80
C ILE A 95 -11.54 -5.91 -12.74
N PHE A 96 -11.85 -5.49 -11.51
CA PHE A 96 -12.24 -6.42 -10.44
C PHE A 96 -13.49 -7.23 -10.83
N SER A 97 -14.51 -6.55 -11.34
CA SER A 97 -15.77 -7.17 -11.76
C SER A 97 -15.56 -8.20 -12.87
N LEU A 98 -14.68 -7.91 -13.83
CA LEU A 98 -14.33 -8.84 -14.91
C LEU A 98 -13.63 -10.10 -14.36
N ILE A 99 -12.64 -9.92 -13.48
CA ILE A 99 -11.94 -11.03 -12.83
C ILE A 99 -12.93 -11.89 -12.04
N PHE A 100 -13.78 -11.26 -11.24
CA PHE A 100 -14.78 -11.94 -10.45
C PHE A 100 -15.75 -12.75 -11.34
N PHE A 101 -16.21 -12.14 -12.45
CA PHE A 101 -17.06 -12.80 -13.43
C PHE A 101 -16.38 -14.02 -14.05
N ILE A 102 -15.13 -13.88 -14.52
CA ILE A 102 -14.37 -14.97 -15.14
C ILE A 102 -14.24 -16.15 -14.17
N PHE A 103 -13.79 -15.91 -12.95
CA PHE A 103 -13.60 -16.96 -11.98
C PHE A 103 -14.92 -17.65 -11.60
N LEU A 104 -16.01 -16.93 -11.43
CA LEU A 104 -17.30 -17.56 -11.08
C LEU A 104 -17.95 -18.33 -12.22
N ARG A 105 -17.74 -17.93 -13.48
CA ARG A 105 -18.34 -18.59 -14.64
C ARG A 105 -17.55 -19.80 -15.13
N PHE A 106 -16.25 -19.69 -15.12
CA PHE A 106 -15.40 -20.72 -15.70
C PHE A 106 -14.80 -21.68 -14.66
N ASN A 107 -14.85 -21.33 -13.38
CA ASN A 107 -14.39 -22.24 -12.34
C ASN A 107 -15.43 -23.32 -12.04
N LYS A 108 -15.03 -24.59 -12.25
CA LYS A 108 -15.83 -25.78 -11.91
C LYS A 108 -15.23 -26.60 -10.75
N PHE A 109 -13.98 -26.37 -10.41
CA PHE A 109 -13.20 -27.28 -9.57
C PHE A 109 -12.77 -26.69 -8.23
N ILE A 110 -12.55 -25.36 -8.16
CA ILE A 110 -12.02 -24.72 -6.95
C ILE A 110 -13.19 -24.45 -5.99
N PRO A 111 -13.14 -24.99 -4.76
CA PRO A 111 -14.14 -24.68 -3.72
C PRO A 111 -14.19 -23.19 -3.41
N THR A 112 -15.35 -22.70 -3.02
CA THR A 112 -15.59 -21.27 -2.73
C THR A 112 -14.64 -20.71 -1.68
N LEU A 113 -14.25 -21.55 -0.70
CA LEU A 113 -13.29 -21.21 0.34
C LEU A 113 -11.93 -20.74 -0.21
N PHE A 114 -11.45 -21.37 -1.28
CA PHE A 114 -10.18 -21.01 -1.94
C PHE A 114 -10.39 -20.02 -3.09
N LEU A 115 -11.55 -20.06 -3.70
CA LEU A 115 -11.89 -19.24 -4.85
C LEU A 115 -11.91 -17.74 -4.49
N VAL A 116 -12.50 -17.38 -3.34
CA VAL A 116 -12.59 -15.98 -2.92
C VAL A 116 -11.19 -15.36 -2.76
N PRO A 117 -10.26 -15.91 -1.95
CA PRO A 117 -8.89 -15.41 -1.90
C PRO A 117 -8.22 -15.30 -3.28
N ILE A 118 -8.39 -16.31 -4.15
CA ILE A 118 -7.78 -16.30 -5.48
C ILE A 118 -8.29 -15.13 -6.33
N ILE A 119 -9.57 -14.80 -6.29
CA ILE A 119 -10.13 -13.65 -7.02
C ILE A 119 -9.44 -12.35 -6.60
N PHE A 120 -9.33 -12.12 -5.30
CA PHE A 120 -8.72 -10.89 -4.78
C PHE A 120 -7.23 -10.80 -5.11
N ILE A 121 -6.49 -11.90 -4.97
CA ILE A 121 -5.06 -11.94 -5.31
C ILE A 121 -4.82 -11.81 -6.82
N SER A 122 -5.68 -12.39 -7.64
CA SER A 122 -5.60 -12.21 -9.10
C SER A 122 -5.78 -10.74 -9.48
N PHE A 123 -6.68 -10.04 -8.82
CA PHE A 123 -6.84 -8.60 -8.99
C PHE A 123 -5.57 -7.85 -8.56
N GLU A 124 -5.06 -8.09 -7.35
CA GLU A 124 -3.83 -7.46 -6.82
C GLU A 124 -2.64 -7.70 -7.78
N PHE A 125 -2.47 -8.92 -8.26
CA PHE A 125 -1.42 -9.28 -9.22
C PHE A 125 -1.56 -8.53 -10.55
N ILE A 126 -2.76 -8.52 -11.14
CA ILE A 126 -3.02 -7.85 -12.42
C ILE A 126 -2.74 -6.35 -12.30
N ILE A 127 -3.19 -5.69 -11.22
CA ILE A 127 -2.95 -4.27 -10.99
C ILE A 127 -1.46 -3.96 -10.83
N SER A 128 -0.70 -4.85 -10.20
CA SER A 128 0.75 -4.68 -10.03
C SER A 128 1.50 -4.66 -11.37
N ILE A 129 0.94 -5.25 -12.42
CA ILE A 129 1.54 -5.28 -13.76
C ILE A 129 1.01 -4.13 -14.62
N ILE A 130 -0.32 -3.97 -14.72
CA ILE A 130 -0.96 -3.03 -15.66
C ILE A 130 -0.68 -1.57 -15.29
N LEU A 131 -0.71 -1.22 -14.02
CA LEU A 131 -0.58 0.16 -13.53
C LEU A 131 0.83 0.48 -13.03
N TYR A 132 1.85 -0.09 -13.63
CA TYR A 132 3.26 0.11 -13.22
C TYR A 132 3.52 -0.14 -11.73
N GLY A 133 2.78 -1.10 -11.14
CA GLY A 133 2.90 -1.42 -9.73
C GLY A 133 2.10 -0.49 -8.82
N PHE A 134 0.82 -0.27 -9.11
CA PHE A 134 -0.06 0.50 -8.24
C PHE A 134 -0.12 -0.12 -6.82
N PRO A 135 0.59 0.46 -5.83
CA PRO A 135 0.93 -0.26 -4.59
C PRO A 135 -0.13 -0.13 -3.50
N TRP A 136 -1.17 0.69 -3.71
CA TRP A 136 -2.09 1.07 -2.62
C TRP A 136 -3.25 0.10 -2.37
N ILE A 137 -3.30 -1.01 -3.12
CA ILE A 137 -4.37 -2.00 -2.99
C ILE A 137 -3.76 -3.38 -2.77
N SER A 138 -2.92 -3.54 -1.75
CA SER A 138 -2.45 -4.85 -1.32
C SER A 138 -3.11 -5.26 -0.01
N PHE A 139 -3.72 -6.43 0.04
CA PHE A 139 -4.34 -6.94 1.27
C PHE A 139 -3.32 -7.20 2.38
N SER A 140 -2.05 -7.37 2.04
CA SER A 140 -0.98 -7.44 3.05
C SER A 140 -0.83 -6.15 3.87
N LEU A 141 -1.28 -5.00 3.35
CA LEU A 141 -1.26 -3.73 4.10
C LEU A 141 -2.19 -3.74 5.32
N ILE A 142 -3.22 -4.57 5.34
CA ILE A 142 -4.16 -4.68 6.45
C ILE A 142 -3.46 -5.01 7.77
N ILE A 143 -2.39 -5.81 7.71
CA ILE A 143 -1.64 -6.25 8.89
C ILE A 143 -0.46 -5.33 9.25
N SER A 144 -0.25 -4.23 8.53
CA SER A 144 0.91 -3.34 8.75
C SER A 144 0.90 -2.60 10.09
N SER A 145 -0.25 -2.53 10.75
CA SER A 145 -0.37 -1.96 12.09
C SER A 145 0.06 -2.90 13.22
N ASN A 146 0.40 -4.15 12.92
CA ASN A 146 0.76 -5.14 13.92
C ASN A 146 2.22 -5.61 13.74
N ASP A 147 3.05 -5.37 14.77
CA ASP A 147 4.49 -5.62 14.73
C ASP A 147 4.88 -7.09 14.49
N TYR A 148 4.02 -8.03 14.87
CA TYR A 148 4.27 -9.46 14.65
C TYR A 148 3.82 -9.90 13.26
N LEU A 149 2.63 -9.45 12.84
CA LEU A 149 2.06 -9.85 11.55
C LEU A 149 2.84 -9.26 10.38
N ILE A 150 3.46 -8.07 10.56
CA ILE A 150 4.28 -7.42 9.53
C ILE A 150 5.51 -8.25 9.13
N LEU A 151 5.88 -9.24 9.91
CA LEU A 151 6.95 -10.19 9.55
C LEU A 151 6.53 -11.14 8.43
N LEU A 152 5.23 -11.39 8.23
CA LEU A 152 4.74 -12.29 7.19
C LEU A 152 5.17 -11.86 5.78
N PRO A 153 5.01 -10.58 5.36
CA PRO A 153 5.51 -10.11 4.07
C PRO A 153 7.03 -10.27 3.88
N LYS A 154 7.80 -10.22 4.95
CA LYS A 154 9.26 -10.43 4.90
C LYS A 154 9.62 -11.84 4.43
N TYR A 155 8.84 -12.84 4.82
CA TYR A 155 9.13 -14.25 4.52
C TYR A 155 8.36 -14.77 3.30
N PHE A 156 7.13 -14.31 3.08
CA PHE A 156 6.25 -14.79 2.03
C PHE A 156 6.08 -13.82 0.85
N GLY A 157 6.57 -12.58 0.99
CA GLY A 157 6.22 -11.50 0.06
C GLY A 157 4.78 -11.02 0.25
N THR A 158 4.41 -9.95 -0.45
CA THR A 158 3.11 -9.30 -0.27
C THR A 158 1.95 -10.14 -0.81
N LEU A 159 2.05 -10.69 -2.01
CA LEU A 159 0.97 -11.46 -2.66
C LEU A 159 0.60 -12.73 -1.88
N LEU A 160 1.60 -13.52 -1.47
CA LEU A 160 1.31 -14.73 -0.71
C LEU A 160 0.79 -14.40 0.69
N THR A 161 1.30 -13.34 1.32
CA THR A 161 0.75 -12.85 2.60
C THR A 161 -0.70 -12.42 2.46
N SER A 162 -1.06 -11.68 1.41
CA SER A 162 -2.44 -11.30 1.10
C SER A 162 -3.33 -12.54 0.95
N TYR A 163 -2.86 -13.56 0.21
CA TYR A 163 -3.58 -14.83 0.07
C TYR A 163 -3.83 -15.51 1.41
N LEU A 164 -2.79 -15.68 2.21
CA LEU A 164 -2.87 -16.35 3.52
C LEU A 164 -3.81 -15.62 4.48
N LEU A 165 -3.78 -14.28 4.48
CA LEU A 165 -4.67 -13.46 5.28
C LEU A 165 -6.14 -13.62 4.85
N LEU A 166 -6.42 -13.51 3.56
CA LEU A 166 -7.76 -13.69 3.01
C LEU A 166 -8.27 -15.11 3.24
N GLN A 167 -7.38 -16.10 3.14
CA GLN A 167 -7.70 -17.49 3.45
C GLN A 167 -8.07 -17.66 4.93
N ALA A 168 -7.34 -17.01 5.84
CA ALA A 168 -7.67 -17.02 7.27
C ALA A 168 -9.03 -16.37 7.55
N TYR A 169 -9.34 -15.26 6.90
CA TYR A 169 -10.66 -14.61 7.01
C TYR A 169 -11.82 -15.49 6.52
N CYS A 170 -11.58 -16.38 5.56
CA CYS A 170 -12.61 -17.30 5.10
C CYS A 170 -12.87 -18.48 6.06
N LEU A 171 -12.04 -18.68 7.11
CA LEU A 171 -12.17 -19.83 8.04
C LEU A 171 -13.59 -20.01 8.63
N PRO A 172 -14.28 -18.97 9.13
CA PRO A 172 -15.60 -19.17 9.74
C PRO A 172 -16.64 -19.74 8.75
N TYR A 173 -16.43 -19.56 7.43
CA TYR A 173 -17.32 -20.12 6.42
C TYR A 173 -17.43 -21.66 6.49
N ILE A 174 -16.36 -22.37 6.88
CA ILE A 174 -16.37 -23.84 7.02
C ILE A 174 -17.44 -24.27 8.06
N PHE A 175 -17.56 -23.52 9.14
CA PHE A 175 -18.53 -23.82 10.20
C PHE A 175 -19.96 -23.38 9.84
N LEU A 176 -20.12 -22.51 8.85
CA LEU A 176 -21.42 -22.05 8.35
C LEU A 176 -22.00 -22.95 7.26
N GLN A 177 -21.23 -23.92 6.76
CA GLN A 177 -21.70 -24.92 5.83
C GLN A 177 -22.62 -25.93 6.53
N LYS A 178 -23.63 -26.44 5.80
CA LYS A 178 -24.54 -27.48 6.34
C LYS A 178 -23.83 -28.80 6.66
N LYS A 179 -22.74 -29.11 5.93
CA LYS A 179 -21.89 -30.28 6.17
C LYS A 179 -20.44 -29.84 6.03
N ILE A 180 -19.64 -30.14 7.05
CA ILE A 180 -18.21 -29.85 7.02
C ILE A 180 -17.55 -30.81 6.01
N ASN A 181 -16.88 -30.25 5.03
CA ASN A 181 -16.07 -31.00 4.10
C ASN A 181 -14.67 -31.21 4.70
N TYR A 182 -14.39 -32.41 5.20
CA TYR A 182 -13.09 -32.72 5.82
C TYR A 182 -11.90 -32.52 4.88
N TYR A 183 -12.09 -32.68 3.58
CA TYR A 183 -11.05 -32.43 2.59
C TYR A 183 -10.68 -30.93 2.51
N GLU A 184 -11.69 -30.08 2.49
CA GLU A 184 -11.48 -28.62 2.49
C GLU A 184 -10.85 -28.15 3.80
N LEU A 185 -11.32 -28.67 4.94
CA LEU A 185 -10.74 -28.35 6.25
C LEU A 185 -9.27 -28.76 6.34
N ARG A 186 -8.93 -29.97 5.92
CA ARG A 186 -7.54 -30.45 5.93
C ARG A 186 -6.64 -29.58 5.06
N ASN A 187 -7.04 -29.29 3.83
CA ASN A 187 -6.25 -28.48 2.91
C ASN A 187 -6.08 -27.04 3.43
N PHE A 188 -7.13 -26.51 4.03
CA PHE A 188 -7.10 -25.21 4.69
C PHE A 188 -6.07 -25.18 5.83
N LEU A 189 -6.09 -26.17 6.71
CA LEU A 189 -5.14 -26.25 7.83
C LEU A 189 -3.69 -26.37 7.33
N ILE A 190 -3.44 -27.16 6.28
CA ILE A 190 -2.10 -27.27 5.67
C ILE A 190 -1.60 -25.91 5.19
N ILE A 191 -2.44 -25.10 4.56
CA ILE A 191 -2.07 -23.77 4.06
C ILE A 191 -1.75 -22.79 5.21
N LEU A 192 -2.44 -22.91 6.35
CA LEU A 192 -2.24 -22.01 7.50
C LEU A 192 -1.09 -22.42 8.43
N ILE A 193 -0.60 -23.66 8.37
CA ILE A 193 0.52 -24.11 9.21
C ILE A 193 1.77 -23.21 9.08
N PRO A 194 2.31 -22.90 7.87
CA PRO A 194 3.51 -22.10 7.74
C PRO A 194 3.38 -20.69 8.36
N PRO A 195 2.34 -19.88 8.12
CA PRO A 195 2.20 -18.58 8.75
C PRO A 195 2.02 -18.67 10.27
N ILE A 196 1.34 -19.70 10.79
CA ILE A 196 1.20 -19.90 12.23
C ILE A 196 2.57 -20.21 12.87
N ILE A 197 3.37 -21.06 12.25
CA ILE A 197 4.74 -21.35 12.71
C ILE A 197 5.57 -20.07 12.76
N ILE A 198 5.54 -19.26 11.71
CA ILE A 198 6.27 -17.99 11.68
C ILE A 198 5.81 -17.05 12.79
N LEU A 199 4.50 -16.96 13.04
CA LEU A 199 3.95 -16.11 14.10
C LEU A 199 4.38 -16.59 15.51
N ILE A 200 4.43 -17.89 15.74
CA ILE A 200 4.93 -18.47 17.00
C ILE A 200 6.40 -18.12 17.20
N PHE A 201 7.22 -18.28 16.15
CA PHE A 201 8.64 -17.97 16.21
C PHE A 201 8.96 -16.47 16.09
N SER A 202 8.02 -15.63 15.67
CA SER A 202 8.22 -14.19 15.51
C SER A 202 8.66 -13.52 16.82
N ASN A 203 8.09 -13.93 17.94
CA ASN A 203 8.48 -13.44 19.26
C ASN A 203 9.95 -13.72 19.58
N ILE A 204 10.45 -14.91 19.21
CA ILE A 204 11.85 -15.31 19.44
C ILE A 204 12.75 -14.48 18.51
N LEU A 205 12.39 -14.36 17.25
CA LEU A 205 13.14 -13.59 16.24
C LEU A 205 13.16 -12.08 16.55
N PHE A 206 12.05 -11.55 17.04
CA PHE A 206 11.93 -10.14 17.41
C PHE A 206 12.76 -9.82 18.65
N ASN A 207 12.70 -10.66 19.68
CA ASN A 207 13.46 -10.47 20.91
C ASN A 207 14.98 -10.66 20.73
N GLN A 208 15.42 -11.55 19.85
CA GLN A 208 16.85 -11.71 19.53
C GLN A 208 17.44 -10.48 18.84
N ASN A 209 16.64 -9.79 17.98
CA ASN A 209 17.07 -8.56 17.34
C ASN A 209 17.13 -7.37 18.31
N ASN A 210 16.28 -7.34 19.33
CA ASN A 210 16.24 -6.24 20.31
C ASN A 210 17.50 -6.14 21.20
N ASN A 211 18.21 -7.24 21.39
CA ASN A 211 19.45 -7.25 22.18
C ASN A 211 20.68 -6.72 21.44
N ASN A 212 20.59 -6.50 20.14
CA ASN A 212 21.68 -6.05 19.25
C ASN A 212 21.36 -4.71 18.58
N TYR A 213 20.60 -3.80 19.21
CA TYR A 213 20.47 -2.46 18.64
C TYR A 213 21.83 -1.77 18.63
N PRO A 214 22.37 -1.50 17.45
CA PRO A 214 23.53 -0.63 17.34
C PRO A 214 23.14 0.76 17.88
N LYS A 215 24.14 1.53 18.20
CA LYS A 215 24.08 2.93 18.64
C LYS A 215 22.78 3.65 18.22
N LYS A 216 22.08 4.24 19.17
CA LYS A 216 20.96 5.13 18.87
C LYS A 216 21.49 6.28 18.01
N ILE A 217 20.81 6.56 16.91
CA ILE A 217 21.10 7.67 16.00
C ILE A 217 20.04 8.72 16.22
N ASP A 218 20.46 9.96 16.47
CA ASP A 218 19.56 11.10 16.52
C ASP A 218 19.15 11.51 15.10
N ILE A 219 17.83 11.54 14.85
CA ILE A 219 17.26 11.82 13.52
C ILE A 219 16.31 13.00 13.61
N GLU A 220 16.51 13.99 12.76
CA GLU A 220 15.53 15.06 12.50
C GLU A 220 14.96 14.92 11.08
N ILE A 221 13.62 14.99 10.97
CA ILE A 221 12.91 14.93 9.70
C ILE A 221 12.26 16.29 9.44
N PHE A 222 12.58 16.90 8.30
CA PHE A 222 12.09 18.21 7.92
C PHE A 222 11.04 18.11 6.80
N GLN A 223 9.82 18.49 7.12
CA GLN A 223 8.75 18.71 6.16
C GLN A 223 8.62 20.21 5.89
N LEU A 224 9.35 20.70 4.90
CA LEU A 224 9.31 22.11 4.51
C LEU A 224 8.03 22.38 3.73
N ASN A 225 6.99 22.83 4.42
CA ASN A 225 5.70 23.14 3.83
C ASN A 225 5.75 24.54 3.19
N PHE A 226 6.46 24.70 2.08
CA PHE A 226 6.43 25.92 1.29
C PHE A 226 5.03 26.07 0.70
N LYS A 227 4.27 27.09 1.15
CA LYS A 227 2.97 27.41 0.55
C LYS A 227 3.15 27.70 -0.94
N ASN A 228 2.53 26.88 -1.78
CA ASN A 228 2.67 26.98 -3.24
C ASN A 228 2.18 28.30 -3.84
N ASN A 229 1.38 29.08 -3.10
CA ASN A 229 0.85 30.38 -3.53
C ASN A 229 1.82 31.55 -3.29
N ILE A 230 2.90 31.37 -2.54
CA ILE A 230 3.97 32.34 -2.39
C ILE A 230 5.07 31.88 -3.33
N LYS A 231 5.44 32.71 -4.33
CA LYS A 231 6.65 32.51 -5.15
C LYS A 231 7.88 32.65 -4.25
N VAL A 232 8.07 31.67 -3.35
CA VAL A 232 9.29 31.60 -2.54
C VAL A 232 10.42 31.35 -3.52
N ASN A 233 11.34 32.34 -3.60
CA ASN A 233 12.49 32.27 -4.49
C ASN A 233 13.29 30.99 -4.18
N SER A 234 13.79 30.32 -5.21
CA SER A 234 14.60 29.12 -5.06
C SER A 234 15.83 29.34 -4.17
N SER A 235 16.36 30.56 -4.10
CA SER A 235 17.43 30.93 -3.17
C SER A 235 16.96 30.94 -1.72
N GLU A 236 15.80 31.49 -1.42
CA GLU A 236 15.23 31.50 -0.07
C GLU A 236 14.94 30.09 0.44
N ARG A 237 14.50 29.18 -0.46
CA ARG A 237 14.35 27.75 -0.10
C ARG A 237 15.69 27.12 0.27
N LEU A 238 16.73 27.41 -0.49
CA LEU A 238 18.07 26.92 -0.20
C LEU A 238 18.59 27.48 1.14
N ASP A 239 18.41 28.77 1.38
CA ASP A 239 18.84 29.40 2.63
C ASP A 239 18.11 28.80 3.83
N THR A 240 16.80 28.54 3.70
CA THR A 240 16.02 27.83 4.74
C THR A 240 16.59 26.43 5.02
N ILE A 241 16.96 25.66 4.00
CA ILE A 241 17.58 24.33 4.17
C ILE A 241 18.92 24.47 4.90
N ILE A 242 19.73 25.44 4.50
CA ILE A 242 21.05 25.70 5.12
C ILE A 242 20.88 26.07 6.60
N ASP A 243 19.89 26.88 6.94
CA ASP A 243 19.61 27.29 8.32
C ASP A 243 19.23 26.08 9.19
N TYR A 244 18.39 25.19 8.68
CA TYR A 244 18.08 23.93 9.39
C TYR A 244 19.31 23.05 9.57
N VAL A 245 20.13 22.87 8.52
CA VAL A 245 21.38 22.07 8.62
C VAL A 245 22.34 22.66 9.63
N LYS A 246 22.49 24.00 9.64
CA LYS A 246 23.40 24.74 10.55
C LYS A 246 22.94 24.64 12.01
N ASN A 247 21.63 24.77 12.26
CA ASN A 247 21.10 24.85 13.63
C ASN A 247 20.85 23.46 14.25
N SER A 248 20.70 22.40 13.46
CA SER A 248 20.50 21.04 13.97
C SER A 248 21.76 20.50 14.63
N SER A 249 21.56 19.73 15.72
CA SER A 249 22.60 18.94 16.39
C SER A 249 22.50 17.45 16.09
N SER A 250 21.48 17.00 15.37
CA SER A 250 21.20 15.59 15.09
C SER A 250 22.22 14.97 14.14
N GLU A 251 22.50 13.67 14.30
CA GLU A 251 23.45 12.92 13.46
C GLU A 251 22.92 12.73 12.02
N LEU A 252 21.58 12.61 11.85
CA LEU A 252 20.94 12.38 10.55
C LEU A 252 19.79 13.37 10.34
N LEU A 253 19.89 14.16 9.27
CA LEU A 253 18.86 15.08 8.82
C LEU A 253 18.21 14.55 7.54
N ILE A 254 16.89 14.45 7.53
CA ILE A 254 16.13 13.95 6.38
C ILE A 254 15.18 15.02 5.90
N PHE A 255 15.37 15.48 4.66
CA PHE A 255 14.47 16.39 3.98
C PHE A 255 13.59 15.62 2.99
N ALA A 256 12.32 16.02 2.84
CA ALA A 256 11.38 15.39 1.95
C ALA A 256 11.81 15.44 0.47
N GLU A 257 11.10 14.67 -0.37
CA GLU A 257 11.30 14.63 -1.81
C GLU A 257 11.21 16.04 -2.44
N ASN A 258 12.11 16.32 -3.39
CA ASN A 258 12.18 17.59 -4.13
C ASN A 258 12.35 18.87 -3.27
N ASN A 259 12.89 18.74 -2.08
CA ASN A 259 13.16 19.93 -1.26
C ASN A 259 14.33 20.76 -1.78
N TYR A 260 15.32 20.13 -2.43
CA TYR A 260 16.41 20.87 -3.07
C TYR A 260 15.91 21.59 -4.32
N PRO A 261 15.98 22.96 -4.37
CA PRO A 261 15.25 23.73 -5.37
C PRO A 261 15.99 23.89 -6.71
N PHE A 262 17.19 23.33 -6.85
CA PHE A 262 18.01 23.42 -8.05
C PHE A 262 18.38 22.04 -8.57
N LEU A 263 18.96 21.99 -9.78
CA LEU A 263 19.56 20.74 -10.28
C LEU A 263 20.80 20.35 -9.48
N ILE A 264 21.01 19.07 -9.30
CA ILE A 264 22.09 18.52 -8.44
C ILE A 264 23.50 18.90 -8.92
N LYS A 265 23.66 19.24 -10.21
CA LYS A 265 24.96 19.70 -10.77
C LYS A 265 25.23 21.18 -10.51
N ASP A 266 24.30 21.90 -9.89
CA ASP A 266 24.45 23.32 -9.59
C ASP A 266 25.52 23.52 -8.49
N VAL A 267 26.39 24.52 -8.69
CA VAL A 267 27.47 24.87 -7.73
C VAL A 267 26.93 25.22 -6.33
N ARG A 268 25.70 25.72 -6.26
CA ARG A 268 25.02 26.05 -4.99
C ARG A 268 24.81 24.85 -4.07
N PHE A 269 24.87 23.63 -4.62
CA PHE A 269 24.82 22.40 -3.83
C PHE A 269 25.96 22.31 -2.80
N ASN A 270 27.15 22.80 -3.16
CA ASN A 270 28.32 22.82 -2.25
C ASN A 270 28.09 23.71 -1.03
N LYS A 271 27.17 24.70 -1.10
CA LYS A 271 26.82 25.53 0.05
C LYS A 271 26.25 24.71 1.21
N ILE A 272 25.39 23.70 0.92
CA ILE A 272 24.83 22.83 1.97
C ILE A 272 25.98 22.05 2.65
N GLN A 273 26.91 21.49 1.85
CA GLN A 273 28.00 20.68 2.36
C GLN A 273 28.90 21.44 3.34
N ASN A 274 29.12 22.73 3.11
CA ASN A 274 29.99 23.56 3.95
C ASN A 274 29.44 23.76 5.39
N PHE A 275 28.16 23.54 5.61
CA PHE A 275 27.52 23.68 6.93
C PHE A 275 27.25 22.37 7.64
N ILE A 276 27.54 21.23 7.00
CA ILE A 276 27.38 19.90 7.61
C ILE A 276 28.48 19.67 8.64
N LYS A 277 28.07 19.40 9.86
CA LYS A 277 28.99 19.14 10.98
C LYS A 277 29.68 17.78 10.85
N GLU A 278 30.81 17.62 11.52
CA GLU A 278 31.48 16.32 11.57
C GLU A 278 30.55 15.28 12.23
N GLY A 279 30.47 14.08 11.62
CA GLY A 279 29.54 13.02 12.05
C GLY A 279 28.08 13.21 11.61
N GLN A 280 27.71 14.37 11.06
CA GLN A 280 26.37 14.65 10.57
C GLN A 280 26.22 14.18 9.11
N THR A 281 25.04 13.65 8.80
CA THR A 281 24.63 13.23 7.45
C THR A 281 23.31 13.88 7.06
N VAL A 282 23.23 14.42 5.85
CA VAL A 282 22.02 15.03 5.29
C VAL A 282 21.50 14.18 4.13
N ILE A 283 20.26 13.76 4.21
CA ILE A 283 19.52 13.11 3.12
C ILE A 283 18.52 14.10 2.55
N ILE A 284 18.62 14.41 1.26
CA ILE A 284 17.73 15.35 0.58
C ILE A 284 17.38 14.88 -0.82
N GLY A 285 16.10 15.02 -1.18
CA GLY A 285 15.61 14.77 -2.54
C GLY A 285 15.82 15.96 -3.46
N GLY A 286 16.18 15.70 -4.70
CA GLY A 286 16.36 16.74 -5.72
C GLY A 286 16.27 16.19 -7.15
N SER A 287 16.24 17.08 -8.13
CA SER A 287 16.15 16.74 -9.54
C SER A 287 17.52 16.72 -10.21
N ARG A 288 17.76 15.72 -11.06
CA ARG A 288 18.96 15.57 -11.88
C ARG A 288 18.58 15.56 -13.35
N LEU A 289 19.34 16.28 -14.16
CA LEU A 289 19.23 16.28 -15.62
C LEU A 289 20.37 15.47 -16.22
N GLU A 290 20.05 14.40 -16.96
CA GLU A 290 21.00 13.63 -17.78
C GLU A 290 20.37 13.30 -19.12
N THR A 291 21.13 13.46 -20.21
CA THR A 291 20.69 13.15 -21.58
C THR A 291 19.29 13.70 -21.92
N ASN A 292 19.00 14.95 -21.54
CA ASN A 292 17.72 15.64 -21.68
C ASN A 292 16.52 14.98 -20.94
N LYS A 293 16.79 14.13 -19.95
CA LYS A 293 15.75 13.55 -19.08
C LYS A 293 15.96 13.98 -17.64
N TYR A 294 14.84 14.27 -16.96
CA TYR A 294 14.84 14.57 -15.53
C TYR A 294 14.66 13.28 -14.73
N TYR A 295 15.46 13.16 -13.67
CA TYR A 295 15.40 12.03 -12.73
C TYR A 295 15.23 12.55 -11.32
N ASN A 296 14.36 11.93 -10.55
CA ASN A 296 14.35 12.10 -9.09
C ASN A 296 15.59 11.41 -8.52
N THR A 297 16.24 12.08 -7.58
CA THR A 297 17.50 11.58 -7.02
C THR A 297 17.50 11.84 -5.52
N LEU A 298 17.87 10.82 -4.76
CA LEU A 298 18.18 10.95 -3.35
C LEU A 298 19.67 11.23 -3.19
N LEU A 299 19.99 12.25 -2.43
CA LEU A 299 21.36 12.67 -2.13
C LEU A 299 21.66 12.34 -0.68
N ASN A 300 22.78 11.70 -0.47
CA ASN A 300 23.36 11.49 0.86
C ASN A 300 24.65 12.31 0.91
N ILE A 301 24.69 13.30 1.79
CA ILE A 301 25.75 14.30 1.89
C ILE A 301 26.33 14.21 3.31
N SER A 302 27.66 14.13 3.40
CA SER A 302 28.40 14.27 4.66
C SER A 302 29.46 15.36 4.50
N SER A 303 30.06 15.81 5.60
CA SER A 303 31.12 16.82 5.58
C SER A 303 32.31 16.42 4.67
N SER A 304 32.63 15.13 4.57
CA SER A 304 33.78 14.62 3.82
C SER A 304 33.48 14.04 2.45
N LYS A 305 32.23 13.59 2.18
CA LYS A 305 31.88 12.89 0.92
C LYS A 305 30.42 13.14 0.49
N ILE A 306 30.21 13.35 -0.79
CA ILE A 306 28.90 13.30 -1.42
C ILE A 306 28.73 11.90 -2.04
N ARG A 307 27.87 11.07 -1.46
CA ARG A 307 27.43 9.81 -2.08
C ARG A 307 26.12 10.07 -2.81
N LYS A 308 26.15 9.89 -4.12
CA LYS A 308 24.95 9.96 -4.97
C LYS A 308 24.34 8.57 -5.05
N ASN A 309 23.26 8.31 -4.33
CA ASN A 309 22.47 7.10 -4.53
C ASN A 309 21.38 7.40 -5.54
N TYR A 310 21.43 6.72 -6.68
CA TYR A 310 20.45 6.88 -7.75
C TYR A 310 19.29 5.90 -7.50
N LEU A 311 18.11 6.43 -7.20
CA LEU A 311 16.87 5.67 -7.39
C LEU A 311 16.53 5.70 -8.89
N ARG A 312 16.44 4.53 -9.48
CA ARG A 312 15.97 4.35 -10.86
C ARG A 312 14.47 4.45 -10.93
#